data_b1b7fa126db0905c7a68ca203470d65c
#
_entry.id   b1b7fa126db0905c7a68ca203470d65c
#
_cell.length_a   1.000
_cell.length_b   1.000
_cell.length_c   1.000
_cell.angle_alpha   90.00
_cell.angle_beta   90.00
_cell.angle_gamma   90.00
#
_symmetry.space_group_name_H-M   'P 1'
#
loop_
_entity.id
_entity.type
_entity.pdbx_description
1 polymer ?
#
loop_
_entity_poly.entity_id
_entity_poly.type
_entity_poly.pdbx_seq_one_letter_code
_entity_poly.pdbx_strand_id
1 'polypeptide(L)'
;ERFWNLWIDDMVNRQVEAVVYMFDDRAFKGGNDALQQIAGFKFLVDAILNRQYRYRNWKARRKGKKYMPKLIMLVANKADRFFDDTAALLWQQDRIGEHKIFDPFRDDLIRLQRGGVPTRRSFMATRIGWNVENTMVDLLTA
;
A
#
# COMPACT_ATOMS: atom_id res chain seq x y z
N GLU A 1 -13.36 12.11 3.41
CA GLU A 1 -12.20 13.02 3.62
C GLU A 1 -11.85 13.15 5.10
N ARG A 2 -12.81 13.48 5.97
CA ARG A 2 -12.58 13.64 7.41
C ARG A 2 -12.07 12.35 8.07
N PHE A 3 -12.63 11.20 7.72
CA PHE A 3 -12.19 9.90 8.22
C PHE A 3 -10.73 9.60 7.86
N TRP A 4 -10.37 9.83 6.62
CA TRP A 4 -9.00 9.63 6.13
C TRP A 4 -8.00 10.54 6.83
N ASN A 5 -8.35 11.80 7.05
CA ASN A 5 -7.49 12.74 7.75
C ASN A 5 -7.19 12.31 9.18
N LEU A 6 -8.22 11.85 9.92
CA LEU A 6 -8.05 11.35 11.28
C LEU A 6 -7.16 10.12 11.32
N TRP A 7 -7.36 9.20 10.39
CA TRP A 7 -6.57 7.97 10.31
C TRP A 7 -5.10 8.28 9.99
N ILE A 8 -4.86 9.17 9.07
CA ILE A 8 -3.49 9.57 8.69
C ILE A 8 -2.80 10.32 9.81
N ASP A 9 -3.49 11.23 10.49
CA ASP A 9 -2.93 11.93 11.65
C ASP A 9 -2.53 10.95 12.75
N ASP A 10 -3.36 9.95 13.01
CA ASP A 10 -3.06 8.90 13.98
C ASP A 10 -1.84 8.06 13.56
N MET A 11 -1.78 7.67 12.30
CA MET A 11 -0.65 6.94 11.72
C MET A 11 0.68 7.71 11.90
N VAL A 12 0.68 8.99 11.57
CA VAL A 12 1.87 9.85 11.68
C VAL A 12 2.25 10.06 13.13
N ASN A 13 1.28 10.34 14.00
CA ASN A 13 1.52 10.60 15.43
C ASN A 13 2.06 9.37 16.16
N ARG A 14 1.59 8.19 15.81
CA ARG A 14 2.07 6.92 16.38
C ARG A 14 3.34 6.42 15.72
N GLN A 15 3.79 7.04 14.64
CA GLN A 15 4.95 6.63 13.85
C GLN A 15 4.88 5.16 13.43
N VAL A 16 3.76 4.79 12.84
CA VAL A 16 3.51 3.43 12.36
C VAL A 16 4.62 3.03 11.39
N GLU A 17 5.28 1.91 11.67
CA GLU A 17 6.46 1.49 10.90
C GLU A 17 6.10 0.86 9.56
N ALA A 18 4.99 0.12 9.51
CA ALA A 18 4.56 -0.56 8.30
C ALA A 18 3.08 -0.34 8.05
N VAL A 19 2.74 -0.10 6.81
CA VAL A 19 1.37 0.13 6.38
C VAL A 19 1.02 -0.88 5.30
N VAL A 20 -0.11 -1.55 5.46
CA VAL A 20 -0.69 -2.44 4.45
C VAL A 20 -1.87 -1.74 3.81
N TYR A 21 -1.84 -1.58 2.51
CA TYR A 21 -2.98 -1.12 1.74
C TYR A 21 -3.55 -2.27 0.93
N MET A 22 -4.78 -2.66 1.23
CA MET A 22 -5.48 -3.72 0.52
C MET A 22 -6.40 -3.18 -0.55
N PHE A 23 -6.38 -3.80 -1.70
CA PHE A 23 -7.32 -3.57 -2.79
C PHE A 23 -7.70 -4.91 -3.41
N ASP A 24 -8.63 -4.92 -4.34
CA ASP A 24 -9.02 -6.11 -5.07
C ASP A 24 -9.20 -5.82 -6.57
N ASP A 25 -9.65 -6.83 -7.31
CA ASP A 25 -9.81 -6.75 -8.77
C ASP A 25 -10.77 -5.65 -9.24
N ARG A 26 -11.62 -5.12 -8.37
CA ARG A 26 -12.50 -3.99 -8.71
C ARG A 26 -11.71 -2.74 -9.07
N ALA A 27 -10.51 -2.55 -8.52
CA ALA A 27 -9.64 -1.44 -8.89
C ALA A 27 -9.25 -1.46 -10.36
N PHE A 28 -9.19 -2.64 -10.97
CA PHE A 28 -8.87 -2.81 -12.39
C PHE A 28 -10.11 -2.78 -13.30
N LYS A 29 -11.27 -3.17 -12.78
CA LYS A 29 -12.51 -3.27 -13.57
C LYS A 29 -13.21 -1.94 -13.87
N GLY A 30 -12.77 -0.86 -13.23
CA GLY A 30 -13.40 0.46 -13.39
C GLY A 30 -14.61 0.68 -12.49
N GLY A 31 -15.24 1.85 -12.64
CA GLY A 31 -16.40 2.24 -11.83
C GLY A 31 -16.05 2.92 -10.51
N ASN A 32 -17.04 3.13 -9.66
CA ASN A 32 -16.87 3.85 -8.40
C ASN A 32 -15.95 3.15 -7.42
N ASP A 33 -16.01 1.83 -7.32
CA ASP A 33 -15.12 1.05 -6.44
C ASP A 33 -13.66 1.19 -6.85
N ALA A 34 -13.39 1.18 -8.17
CA ALA A 34 -12.05 1.40 -8.69
C ALA A 34 -11.54 2.79 -8.31
N LEU A 35 -12.36 3.81 -8.52
CA LEU A 35 -12.00 5.19 -8.18
C LEU A 35 -11.71 5.35 -6.69
N GLN A 36 -12.50 4.74 -5.82
CA GLN A 36 -12.29 4.80 -4.38
C GLN A 36 -10.99 4.11 -3.96
N GLN A 37 -10.70 2.93 -4.49
CA GLN A 37 -9.50 2.18 -4.15
C GLN A 37 -8.23 2.90 -4.63
N ILE A 38 -8.25 3.40 -5.85
CA ILE A 38 -7.11 4.14 -6.42
C ILE A 38 -6.92 5.47 -5.69
N ALA A 39 -7.99 6.22 -5.47
CA ALA A 39 -7.94 7.50 -4.77
C ALA A 39 -7.49 7.34 -3.31
N GLY A 40 -7.92 6.29 -2.63
CA GLY A 40 -7.49 5.98 -1.28
C GLY A 40 -5.98 5.77 -1.17
N PHE A 41 -5.40 5.01 -2.09
CA PHE A 41 -3.95 4.81 -2.13
C PHE A 41 -3.21 6.11 -2.46
N LYS A 42 -3.69 6.86 -3.45
CA LYS A 42 -3.12 8.16 -3.79
C LYS A 42 -3.14 9.12 -2.60
N PHE A 43 -4.24 9.15 -1.86
CA PHE A 43 -4.36 9.96 -0.66
C PHE A 43 -3.33 9.56 0.40
N LEU A 44 -3.12 8.27 0.62
CA LEU A 44 -2.10 7.75 1.53
C LEU A 44 -0.71 8.21 1.10
N VAL A 45 -0.38 8.08 -0.18
CA VAL A 45 0.91 8.48 -0.73
C VAL A 45 1.13 9.97 -0.59
N ASP A 46 0.13 10.78 -0.94
CA ASP A 46 0.19 12.23 -0.80
C ASP A 46 0.43 12.63 0.66
N ALA A 47 -0.24 11.99 1.59
CA ALA A 47 -0.08 12.27 3.01
C ALA A 47 1.34 11.95 3.51
N ILE A 48 1.90 10.82 3.10
CA ILE A 48 3.25 10.41 3.50
C ILE A 48 4.31 11.35 2.91
N LEU A 49 4.14 11.74 1.65
CA LEU A 49 5.09 12.59 0.96
C LEU A 49 4.88 14.09 1.22
N ASN A 50 3.70 14.48 1.70
CA ASN A 50 3.36 15.87 1.92
C ASN A 50 3.98 16.38 3.22
N ARG A 51 4.73 17.48 3.11
CA ARG A 51 5.40 18.10 4.25
C ARG A 51 4.43 18.57 5.35
N GLN A 52 3.21 18.95 5.00
CA GLN A 52 2.22 19.42 5.99
C GLN A 52 1.85 18.33 6.98
N TYR A 53 1.62 17.12 6.51
CA TYR A 53 1.33 15.99 7.39
C TYR A 53 2.54 15.59 8.23
N ARG A 54 3.74 15.67 7.67
CA ARG A 54 4.99 15.40 8.40
C ARG A 54 5.21 16.36 9.57
N TYR A 55 4.66 17.58 9.49
CA TYR A 55 4.88 18.61 10.47
C TYR A 55 3.73 18.81 11.47
N ARG A 56 2.62 18.07 11.36
CA ARG A 56 1.51 18.16 12.31
C ARG A 56 1.90 17.69 13.71
N ASN A 57 2.75 16.69 13.84
CA ASN A 57 3.31 16.32 15.13
C ASN A 57 4.43 17.30 15.48
N TRP A 58 4.10 18.31 16.29
CA TRP A 58 5.04 19.37 16.64
C TRP A 58 6.26 18.88 17.42
N LYS A 59 6.15 17.79 18.22
CA LYS A 59 7.28 17.20 18.92
C LYS A 59 8.29 16.60 17.96
N ALA A 60 7.81 15.86 16.95
CA ALA A 60 8.67 15.32 15.90
C ALA A 60 9.24 16.43 15.04
N ARG A 61 8.45 17.47 14.72
CA ARG A 61 8.90 18.66 14.00
C ARG A 61 10.01 19.40 14.74
N ARG A 62 9.86 19.60 16.06
CA ARG A 62 10.85 20.27 16.90
C ARG A 62 12.18 19.54 16.94
N LYS A 63 12.14 18.18 16.84
CA LYS A 63 13.33 17.32 16.78
C LYS A 63 13.88 17.18 15.35
N GLY A 64 13.30 17.85 14.35
CA GLY A 64 13.68 17.71 12.95
C GLY A 64 13.34 16.34 12.34
N LYS A 65 12.56 15.53 13.03
CA LYS A 65 12.18 14.19 12.55
C LYS A 65 11.04 14.29 11.56
N LYS A 66 11.20 13.60 10.42
CA LYS A 66 10.14 13.41 9.43
C LYS A 66 9.58 12.02 9.59
N TYR A 67 8.23 11.90 9.59
CA TYR A 67 7.61 10.59 9.54
C TYR A 67 7.92 9.94 8.18
N MET A 68 8.44 8.74 8.23
CA MET A 68 8.63 7.91 7.05
C MET A 68 8.44 6.45 7.46
N PRO A 69 7.42 5.76 6.96
CA PRO A 69 7.24 4.35 7.26
C PRO A 69 8.41 3.53 6.69
N LYS A 70 8.75 2.45 7.35
CA LYS A 70 9.79 1.52 6.89
C LYS A 70 9.34 0.68 5.72
N LEU A 71 8.03 0.48 5.57
CA LEU A 71 7.46 -0.33 4.50
C LEU A 71 6.01 0.07 4.23
N ILE A 72 5.68 0.20 2.96
CA ILE A 72 4.31 0.18 2.49
C ILE A 72 4.12 -1.06 1.63
N MET A 73 3.19 -1.91 2.04
CA MET A 73 2.85 -3.12 1.32
C MET A 73 1.50 -2.93 0.62
N LEU A 74 1.50 -3.08 -0.69
CA LEU A 74 0.30 -3.05 -1.52
C LEU A 74 -0.14 -4.48 -1.78
N VAL A 75 -1.31 -4.85 -1.29
CA VAL A 75 -1.82 -6.23 -1.35
C VAL A 75 -3.03 -6.31 -2.25
N ALA A 76 -2.93 -7.10 -3.31
CA ALA A 76 -4.05 -7.47 -4.14
C ALA A 76 -4.77 -8.67 -3.51
N ASN A 77 -5.90 -8.39 -2.86
CA ASN A 77 -6.73 -9.40 -2.21
C ASN A 77 -7.70 -10.04 -3.22
N LYS A 78 -8.33 -11.11 -2.81
CA LYS A 78 -9.23 -11.91 -3.67
C LYS A 78 -8.52 -12.44 -4.90
N ALA A 79 -7.29 -12.91 -4.71
CA ALA A 79 -6.46 -13.43 -5.79
C ALA A 79 -7.11 -14.59 -6.53
N ASP A 80 -7.98 -15.35 -5.89
CA ASP A 80 -8.79 -16.41 -6.51
C ASP A 80 -9.62 -15.92 -7.70
N ARG A 81 -9.89 -14.60 -7.79
CA ARG A 81 -10.64 -14.00 -8.90
C ARG A 81 -9.80 -13.68 -10.12
N PHE A 82 -8.50 -13.51 -9.98
CA PHE A 82 -7.62 -13.08 -11.07
C PHE A 82 -6.35 -13.92 -11.24
N PHE A 83 -6.18 -14.96 -10.43
CA PHE A 83 -5.00 -15.81 -10.50
C PHE A 83 -5.13 -16.78 -11.69
N ASP A 84 -4.62 -16.35 -12.82
CA ASP A 84 -4.59 -17.08 -14.09
C ASP A 84 -3.19 -17.62 -14.39
N ASP A 85 -2.97 -18.15 -15.59
CA ASP A 85 -1.67 -18.70 -16.00
C ASP A 85 -0.57 -17.64 -15.99
N THR A 86 -0.89 -16.40 -16.35
CA THR A 86 0.06 -15.28 -16.31
C THR A 86 0.47 -14.97 -14.86
N ALA A 87 -0.49 -14.89 -13.96
CA ALA A 87 -0.23 -14.68 -12.53
C ALA A 87 0.60 -15.83 -11.94
N ALA A 88 0.30 -17.08 -12.30
CA ALA A 88 1.05 -18.24 -11.86
C ALA A 88 2.51 -18.18 -12.31
N LEU A 89 2.76 -17.79 -13.56
CA LEU A 89 4.11 -17.63 -14.07
C LEU A 89 4.89 -16.54 -13.33
N LEU A 90 4.29 -15.39 -13.12
CA LEU A 90 4.89 -14.31 -12.37
C LEU A 90 5.17 -14.70 -10.91
N TRP A 91 4.26 -15.46 -10.31
CA TRP A 91 4.44 -16.02 -8.97
C TRP A 91 5.67 -16.92 -8.89
N GLN A 92 5.81 -17.86 -9.84
CA GLN A 92 6.96 -18.77 -9.90
C GLN A 92 8.28 -18.03 -10.09
N GLN A 93 8.27 -16.92 -10.83
CA GLN A 93 9.46 -16.11 -11.11
C GLN A 93 9.74 -15.03 -10.05
N ASP A 94 8.94 -14.97 -8.99
CA ASP A 94 8.99 -13.90 -7.97
C ASP A 94 8.86 -12.51 -8.59
N ARG A 95 7.98 -12.36 -9.58
CA ARG A 95 7.75 -11.13 -10.34
C ARG A 95 6.29 -10.67 -10.30
N ILE A 96 5.57 -10.99 -9.24
CA ILE A 96 4.14 -10.64 -9.13
C ILE A 96 3.88 -9.13 -9.24
N GLY A 97 4.84 -8.31 -8.83
CA GLY A 97 4.72 -6.86 -8.95
C GLY A 97 4.56 -6.35 -10.37
N GLU A 98 4.88 -7.18 -11.38
CA GLU A 98 4.69 -6.83 -12.79
C GLU A 98 3.29 -7.19 -13.30
N HIS A 99 2.45 -7.82 -12.46
CA HIS A 99 1.09 -8.16 -12.85
C HIS A 99 0.26 -6.90 -13.10
N LYS A 100 -0.59 -6.96 -14.12
CA LYS A 100 -1.45 -5.85 -14.53
C LYS A 100 -2.39 -5.35 -13.43
N ILE A 101 -2.69 -6.18 -12.42
CA ILE A 101 -3.55 -5.79 -11.30
C ILE A 101 -2.99 -4.58 -10.53
N PHE A 102 -1.68 -4.35 -10.57
CA PHE A 102 -1.02 -3.23 -9.91
C PHE A 102 -0.92 -1.99 -10.80
N ASP A 103 -1.30 -2.05 -12.07
CA ASP A 103 -1.14 -0.94 -13.02
C ASP A 103 -1.80 0.36 -12.55
N PRO A 104 -3.00 0.38 -11.97
CA PRO A 104 -3.61 1.62 -11.50
C PRO A 104 -2.81 2.34 -10.41
N PHE A 105 -1.90 1.64 -9.73
CA PHE A 105 -1.13 2.16 -8.60
C PHE A 105 0.33 2.45 -8.94
N ARG A 106 0.78 2.20 -10.17
CA ARG A 106 2.20 2.29 -10.54
C ARG A 106 2.80 3.66 -10.35
N ASP A 107 2.10 4.71 -10.75
CA ASP A 107 2.61 6.08 -10.62
C ASP A 107 2.83 6.44 -9.15
N ASP A 108 1.91 6.08 -8.29
CA ASP A 108 2.01 6.35 -6.86
C ASP A 108 3.09 5.49 -6.20
N LEU A 109 3.28 4.24 -6.64
CA LEU A 109 4.38 3.40 -6.18
C LEU A 109 5.74 4.02 -6.57
N ILE A 110 5.87 4.53 -7.77
CA ILE A 110 7.08 5.22 -8.23
C ILE A 110 7.34 6.47 -7.37
N ARG A 111 6.30 7.23 -7.05
CA ARG A 111 6.41 8.40 -6.17
C ARG A 111 6.93 8.02 -4.78
N LEU A 112 6.42 6.94 -4.20
CA LEU A 112 6.90 6.43 -2.92
C LEU A 112 8.37 6.04 -2.99
N GLN A 113 8.76 5.30 -4.01
CA GLN A 113 10.14 4.86 -4.21
C GLN A 113 11.09 6.06 -4.36
N ARG A 114 10.70 7.05 -5.15
CA ARG A 114 11.48 8.30 -5.30
C ARG A 114 11.55 9.10 -4.01
N GLY A 115 10.53 9.00 -3.18
CA GLY A 115 10.49 9.62 -1.84
C GLY A 115 11.29 8.86 -0.79
N GLY A 116 11.91 7.73 -1.13
CA GLY A 116 12.72 6.93 -0.22
C GLY A 116 11.92 5.97 0.66
N VAL A 117 10.65 5.72 0.32
CA VAL A 117 9.79 4.78 1.06
C VAL A 117 9.86 3.40 0.43
N PRO A 118 10.33 2.37 1.15
CA PRO A 118 10.33 1.01 0.63
C PRO A 118 8.90 0.51 0.39
N THR A 119 8.72 -0.17 -0.74
CA THR A 119 7.42 -0.74 -1.12
C THR A 119 7.55 -2.22 -1.43
N ARG A 120 6.50 -2.98 -1.12
CA ARG A 120 6.34 -4.37 -1.53
C ARG A 120 4.94 -4.59 -2.07
N ARG A 121 4.80 -5.59 -2.91
CA ARG A 121 3.53 -6.01 -3.51
C ARG A 121 3.30 -7.48 -3.20
N SER A 122 2.05 -7.82 -2.89
CA SER A 122 1.69 -9.21 -2.58
C SER A 122 0.31 -9.53 -3.14
N PHE A 123 0.09 -10.82 -3.38
CA PHE A 123 -1.22 -11.39 -3.62
C PHE A 123 -1.74 -12.05 -2.35
N MET A 124 -3.03 -12.01 -2.13
CA MET A 124 -3.66 -12.66 -1.01
C MET A 124 -5.10 -13.07 -1.36
N ALA A 125 -5.58 -14.12 -0.74
CA ALA A 125 -7.00 -14.48 -0.79
C ALA A 125 -7.46 -14.80 0.63
N THR A 126 -7.88 -13.77 1.35
CA THR A 126 -8.23 -13.86 2.77
C THR A 126 -9.37 -14.82 3.05
N ARG A 127 -10.33 -14.91 2.12
CA ARG A 127 -11.49 -15.79 2.26
C ARG A 127 -11.10 -17.26 2.45
N ILE A 128 -10.03 -17.70 1.77
CA ILE A 128 -9.56 -19.08 1.82
C ILE A 128 -8.22 -19.22 2.55
N GLY A 129 -7.72 -18.16 3.15
CA GLY A 129 -6.46 -18.16 3.90
C GLY A 129 -5.21 -18.28 3.04
N TRP A 130 -5.31 -18.11 1.73
CA TRP A 130 -4.17 -18.28 0.83
C TRP A 130 -3.19 -17.10 0.94
N ASN A 131 -1.92 -17.44 1.13
CA ASN A 131 -0.78 -16.52 1.24
C ASN A 131 -0.91 -15.45 2.33
N VAL A 132 -1.82 -15.61 3.27
CA VAL A 132 -2.01 -14.67 4.38
C VAL A 132 -0.81 -14.71 5.32
N GLU A 133 -0.39 -15.90 5.73
CA GLU A 133 0.74 -16.09 6.65
C GLU A 133 2.03 -15.54 6.06
N ASN A 134 2.38 -15.88 4.83
CA ASN A 134 3.59 -15.40 4.18
C ASN A 134 3.61 -13.88 4.04
N THR A 135 2.48 -13.28 3.70
CA THR A 135 2.35 -11.82 3.61
C THR A 135 2.58 -11.16 4.97
N MET A 136 2.05 -11.74 6.04
CA MET A 136 2.26 -11.21 7.40
C MET A 136 3.69 -11.39 7.86
N VAL A 137 4.35 -12.52 7.54
CA VAL A 137 5.77 -12.73 7.83
C VAL A 137 6.62 -11.69 7.11
N ASP A 138 6.38 -11.44 5.83
CA ASP A 138 7.09 -10.43 5.06
C ASP A 138 6.92 -9.04 5.67
N LEU A 139 5.74 -8.72 6.15
CA LEU A 139 5.44 -7.45 6.80
C LEU A 139 6.23 -7.30 8.10
N LEU A 140 6.26 -8.34 8.94
CA LEU A 140 6.90 -8.32 10.25
C LEU A 140 8.44 -8.35 10.17
N THR A 141 9.00 -8.83 9.07
CA THR A 141 10.45 -8.93 8.86
C THR A 141 11.04 -7.75 8.07
N ALA A 142 10.20 -6.80 7.74
CA ALA A 142 10.62 -5.64 6.96
C ALA A 142 11.52 -4.65 7.71
#